data_f3749c1e1b11abb3e09d92dedb78d636
#
_entry.id   f3749c1e1b11abb3e09d92dedb78d636
#
_cell.length_a   1.000
_cell.length_b   1.000
_cell.length_c   1.000
_cell.angle_alpha   90.00
_cell.angle_beta   90.00
_cell.angle_gamma   90.00
#
_symmetry.space_group_name_H-M   'P 1'
#
loop_
_entity.id
_entity.type
_entity.pdbx_description
1 polymer ?
#
loop_
_entity_poly.entity_id
_entity_poly.type
_entity_poly.pdbx_seq_one_letter_code
_entity_poly.pdbx_strand_id
1 'polypeptide(L)'
;QDLGLAMKLIREFPDLPIHGSTQMTVHNLNGALELQDLGFKRVVLARELSINEIDYICKNTKIEIECFAHGALCISYSGQCLFSSMLGGRSRKSWKMRTAL
;
A
#
# COMPACT_ATOMS: atom_id res chain seq x y z
N GLN A 1 -2.61 -5.96 -0.43
CA GLN A 1 -1.93 -6.21 0.84
C GLN A 1 -1.16 -7.53 0.85
N ASP A 2 -1.73 -8.60 0.31
CA ASP A 2 -1.10 -9.92 0.32
C ASP A 2 -0.09 -10.03 -0.83
N LEU A 3 1.20 -10.08 -0.49
CA LEU A 3 2.28 -10.17 -1.47
C LEU A 3 2.27 -11.50 -2.21
N GLY A 4 1.96 -12.60 -1.52
CA GLY A 4 1.91 -13.94 -2.12
C GLY A 4 0.83 -14.04 -3.20
N LEU A 5 -0.37 -13.53 -2.90
CA LEU A 5 -1.45 -13.46 -3.88
C LEU A 5 -1.10 -12.55 -5.05
N ALA A 6 -0.51 -11.37 -4.78
CA ALA A 6 -0.11 -10.44 -5.82
C ALA A 6 0.92 -11.07 -6.78
N MET A 7 1.92 -11.76 -6.24
CA MET A 7 2.93 -12.47 -7.04
C MET A 7 2.32 -13.58 -7.90
N LYS A 8 1.35 -14.31 -7.36
CA LYS A 8 0.63 -15.33 -8.12
C LYS A 8 -0.17 -14.71 -9.27
N LEU A 9 -0.90 -13.62 -9.00
CA LEU A 9 -1.67 -12.91 -10.03
C LEU A 9 -0.79 -12.33 -11.13
N ILE A 10 0.35 -11.69 -10.78
CA ILE A 10 1.30 -11.15 -11.76
C ILE A 10 1.84 -12.27 -12.67
N ARG A 11 2.10 -13.43 -12.12
CA ARG A 11 2.63 -14.58 -12.85
C ARG A 11 1.60 -15.23 -13.77
N GLU A 12 0.37 -15.41 -13.30
CA GLU A 12 -0.70 -16.08 -14.04
C GLU A 12 -1.45 -15.15 -15.00
N PHE A 13 -1.52 -13.86 -14.67
CA PHE A 13 -2.24 -12.84 -15.44
C PHE A 13 -1.35 -11.61 -15.67
N PRO A 14 -0.33 -11.71 -16.55
CA PRO A 14 0.65 -10.63 -16.74
C PRO A 14 0.07 -9.31 -17.24
N ASP A 15 -1.11 -9.35 -17.88
CA ASP A 15 -1.81 -8.15 -18.38
C ASP A 15 -2.67 -7.47 -17.32
N LEU A 16 -2.86 -8.11 -16.15
CA LEU A 16 -3.63 -7.54 -15.06
C LEU A 16 -2.80 -6.51 -14.28
N PRO A 17 -3.19 -5.22 -14.25
CA PRO A 17 -2.45 -4.22 -13.49
C PRO A 17 -2.65 -4.43 -11.98
N ILE A 18 -1.57 -4.75 -11.28
CA ILE A 18 -1.58 -4.92 -9.83
C ILE A 18 -1.07 -3.64 -9.16
N HIS A 19 -1.85 -3.15 -8.20
CA HIS A 19 -1.53 -1.95 -7.43
C HIS A 19 -1.21 -2.30 -5.98
N GLY A 20 -0.12 -1.74 -5.47
CA GLY A 20 0.24 -1.83 -4.05
C GLY A 20 -0.53 -0.78 -3.25
N SER A 21 -1.36 -1.22 -2.30
CA SER A 21 -2.10 -0.35 -1.40
C SER A 21 -1.20 0.26 -0.31
N THR A 22 -1.68 1.28 0.42
CA THR A 22 -1.05 1.77 1.66
C THR A 22 -0.77 0.66 2.67
N GLN A 23 -1.53 -0.43 2.60
CA GLN A 23 -1.34 -1.62 3.43
C GLN A 23 -0.06 -2.41 3.11
N MET A 24 0.62 -2.09 2.02
CA MET A 24 1.97 -2.59 1.73
C MET A 24 3.05 -1.83 2.53
N THR A 25 2.68 -0.73 3.16
CA THR A 25 3.55 0.08 4.03
C THR A 25 4.82 0.56 3.33
N VAL A 26 4.68 1.03 2.09
CA VAL A 26 5.81 1.56 1.32
C VAL A 26 6.09 2.99 1.75
N HIS A 27 7.22 3.21 2.41
CA HIS A 27 7.62 4.50 2.99
C HIS A 27 9.04 4.93 2.61
N ASN A 28 9.67 4.26 1.65
CA ASN A 28 10.99 4.63 1.15
C ASN A 28 11.19 4.19 -0.30
N LEU A 29 12.27 4.70 -0.92
CA LEU A 29 12.61 4.37 -2.30
C LEU A 29 12.83 2.88 -2.53
N ASN A 30 13.51 2.20 -1.60
CA ASN A 30 13.81 0.77 -1.75
C ASN A 30 12.54 -0.07 -1.82
N GLY A 31 11.54 0.24 -0.99
CA GLY A 31 10.24 -0.43 -1.05
C GLY A 31 9.51 -0.22 -2.37
N ALA A 32 9.56 1.00 -2.93
CA ALA A 32 8.97 1.29 -4.23
C ALA A 32 9.69 0.57 -5.38
N LEU A 33 11.02 0.54 -5.35
CA LEU A 33 11.83 -0.20 -6.34
C LEU A 33 11.57 -1.71 -6.28
N GLU A 34 11.45 -2.28 -5.08
CA GLU A 34 11.16 -3.70 -4.90
C GLU A 34 9.80 -4.06 -5.52
N LEU A 35 8.75 -3.27 -5.27
CA LEU A 35 7.45 -3.51 -5.88
C LEU A 35 7.47 -3.31 -7.40
N GLN A 36 8.27 -2.36 -7.91
CA GLN A 36 8.49 -2.18 -9.33
C GLN A 36 9.11 -3.44 -9.96
N ASP A 37 10.16 -3.99 -9.34
CA ASP A 37 10.86 -5.19 -9.82
C ASP A 37 9.97 -6.43 -9.77
N LEU A 38 9.09 -6.51 -8.78
CA LEU A 38 8.09 -7.57 -8.67
C LEU A 38 6.96 -7.50 -9.71
N GLY A 39 6.85 -6.39 -10.44
CA GLY A 39 5.89 -6.22 -11.53
C GLY A 39 4.61 -5.48 -11.16
N PHE A 40 4.57 -4.79 -10.03
CA PHE A 40 3.47 -3.89 -9.70
C PHE A 40 3.45 -2.70 -10.68
N LYS A 41 2.26 -2.23 -11.04
CA LYS A 41 2.09 -1.09 -11.96
C LYS A 41 1.97 0.24 -11.22
N ARG A 42 1.44 0.21 -10.00
CA ARG A 42 1.25 1.40 -9.17
C ARG A 42 1.48 1.06 -7.71
N VAL A 43 1.96 2.01 -6.94
CA VAL A 43 2.06 1.93 -5.49
C VAL A 43 1.46 3.16 -4.83
N VAL A 44 0.64 2.93 -3.81
CA VAL A 44 0.13 3.98 -2.93
C VAL A 44 1.08 4.12 -1.76
N LEU A 45 1.76 5.25 -1.66
CA LEU A 45 2.75 5.49 -0.62
C LEU A 45 2.10 5.64 0.76
N ALA A 46 2.86 5.33 1.79
CA ALA A 46 2.50 5.60 3.17
C ALA A 46 2.26 7.11 3.37
N ARG A 47 1.30 7.46 4.23
CA ARG A 47 0.88 8.86 4.45
C ARG A 47 1.87 9.67 5.29
N GLU A 48 2.83 9.00 5.91
CA GLU A 48 3.83 9.59 6.79
C GLU A 48 4.97 10.29 6.04
N LEU A 49 5.02 10.15 4.71
CA LEU A 49 6.08 10.73 3.88
C LEU A 49 5.91 12.24 3.69
N SER A 50 7.02 12.94 3.74
CA SER A 50 7.10 14.35 3.35
C SER A 50 7.06 14.52 1.82
N ILE A 51 6.74 15.73 1.37
CA ILE A 51 6.72 16.07 -0.06
C ILE A 51 8.09 15.84 -0.71
N ASN A 52 9.17 16.14 0.00
CA ASN A 52 10.53 15.95 -0.51
C ASN A 52 10.88 14.46 -0.71
N GLU A 53 10.44 13.61 0.22
CA GLU A 53 10.61 12.16 0.09
C GLU A 53 9.78 11.59 -1.07
N ILE A 54 8.55 12.07 -1.24
CA ILE A 54 7.69 11.67 -2.37
C ILE A 54 8.33 12.08 -3.70
N ASP A 55 8.81 13.33 -3.81
CA ASP A 55 9.51 13.81 -5.01
C ASP A 55 10.75 12.97 -5.33
N TYR A 56 11.55 12.65 -4.31
CA TYR A 56 12.71 11.77 -4.44
C TYR A 56 12.35 10.38 -4.96
N ILE A 57 11.28 9.77 -4.43
CA ILE A 57 10.79 8.47 -4.90
C ILE A 57 10.31 8.56 -6.35
N CYS A 58 9.51 9.59 -6.69
CA CYS A 58 9.01 9.79 -8.04
C CYS A 58 10.11 9.94 -9.09
N LYS A 59 11.19 10.64 -8.74
CA LYS A 59 12.33 10.86 -9.64
C LYS A 59 13.18 9.60 -9.87
N ASN A 60 13.18 8.68 -8.94
CA ASN A 60 14.05 7.51 -8.95
C ASN A 60 13.32 6.19 -9.24
N THR A 61 12.03 6.24 -9.55
CA THR A 61 11.23 5.06 -9.93
C THR A 61 10.51 5.29 -11.25
N LYS A 62 10.15 4.18 -11.91
CA LYS A 62 9.32 4.17 -13.13
C LYS A 62 7.90 3.71 -12.86
N ILE A 63 7.63 3.19 -11.66
CA ILE A 63 6.30 2.76 -11.22
C ILE A 63 5.42 4.01 -11.00
N GLU A 64 4.14 3.89 -11.27
CA GLU A 64 3.19 4.96 -10.95
C GLU A 64 3.08 5.15 -9.43
N ILE A 65 3.26 6.38 -8.98
CA ILE A 65 3.17 6.73 -7.56
C ILE A 65 1.84 7.42 -7.30
N GLU A 66 1.12 6.94 -6.29
CA GLU A 66 -0.10 7.55 -5.78
C GLU A 66 0.09 7.94 -4.31
N CYS A 67 -0.39 9.12 -3.92
CA CYS A 67 -0.36 9.56 -2.54
C CYS A 67 -1.65 10.31 -2.17
N PHE A 68 -2.00 10.28 -0.90
CA PHE A 68 -3.15 11.02 -0.40
C PHE A 68 -2.80 12.51 -0.24
N ALA A 69 -3.49 13.36 -0.98
CA ALA A 69 -3.31 14.81 -0.92
C ALA A 69 -4.25 15.48 0.10
N HIS A 70 -5.46 14.94 0.28
CA HIS A 70 -6.49 15.49 1.16
C HIS A 70 -7.45 14.40 1.63
N GLY A 71 -8.07 14.60 2.79
CA GLY A 71 -9.09 13.72 3.36
C GLY A 71 -8.98 13.57 4.88
N ALA A 72 -9.85 12.74 5.46
CA ALA A 72 -9.77 12.37 6.88
C ALA A 72 -8.57 11.47 7.10
N LEU A 73 -7.54 12.00 7.75
CA LEU A 73 -6.33 11.25 8.07
C LEU A 73 -6.58 10.31 9.24
N CYS A 74 -6.26 9.02 9.04
CA CYS A 74 -6.26 8.05 10.12
C CYS A 74 -5.02 8.28 11.01
N ILE A 75 -5.21 8.22 12.34
CA ILE A 75 -4.12 8.37 13.31
C ILE A 75 -3.13 7.20 13.32
N SER A 76 -3.53 6.02 12.85
CA SER A 76 -2.65 4.86 12.82
C SER A 76 -1.63 4.95 11.68
N TYR A 77 -0.48 4.30 11.90
CA TYR A 77 0.48 4.09 10.81
C TYR A 77 -0.18 3.40 9.62
N SER A 78 0.25 3.77 8.42
CA SER A 78 -0.26 3.21 7.17
C SER A 78 -0.18 1.68 7.17
N GLY A 79 -1.33 1.04 6.96
CA GLY A 79 -1.44 -0.41 6.95
C GLY A 79 -1.37 -1.11 8.32
N GLN A 80 -1.23 -0.38 9.43
CA GLN A 80 -1.02 -0.95 10.77
C GLN A 80 -2.20 -0.73 11.73
N CYS A 81 -3.39 -0.41 11.23
CA CYS A 81 -4.57 -0.18 12.05
C CYS A 81 -5.02 -1.47 12.78
N LEU A 82 -5.09 -1.42 14.10
CA LEU A 82 -5.54 -2.53 14.94
C LEU A 82 -6.97 -2.31 15.50
N PHE A 83 -7.65 -1.25 15.08
CA PHE A 83 -8.94 -0.86 15.63
C PHE A 83 -9.97 -2.00 15.58
N SER A 84 -10.07 -2.71 14.45
CA SER A 84 -10.99 -3.84 14.29
C SER A 84 -10.65 -5.02 15.20
N SER A 85 -9.36 -5.23 15.50
CA SER A 85 -8.92 -6.26 16.45
C SER A 85 -9.31 -5.92 17.86
N MET A 86 -9.18 -4.65 18.26
CA MET A 86 -9.49 -4.19 19.61
C MET A 86 -10.98 -4.22 19.91
N LEU A 87 -11.83 -3.78 18.97
CA LEU A 87 -13.28 -3.69 19.17
C LEU A 87 -14.04 -4.97 18.86
N GLY A 88 -13.51 -5.85 18.06
CA GLY A 88 -14.27 -7.02 17.58
C GLY A 88 -13.49 -8.33 17.58
N GLY A 89 -12.28 -8.37 18.16
CA GLY A 89 -11.43 -9.57 18.16
C GLY A 89 -11.06 -10.05 16.76
N ARG A 90 -11.14 -9.19 15.72
CA ARG A 90 -10.92 -9.54 14.33
C ARG A 90 -9.46 -9.33 13.96
N SER A 91 -8.87 -10.33 13.29
CA SER A 91 -7.55 -10.17 12.74
C SER A 91 -7.55 -9.18 11.55
N ARG A 92 -6.42 -8.52 11.30
CA ARG A 92 -6.22 -7.63 10.13
C ARG A 92 -6.54 -8.29 8.79
N LYS A 93 -6.56 -9.62 8.73
CA LYS A 93 -6.81 -10.43 7.54
C LYS A 93 -8.29 -10.82 7.37
N SER A 94 -9.18 -10.41 8.28
CA SER A 94 -10.60 -10.74 8.18
C SER A 94 -11.28 -9.91 7.09
N TRP A 95 -11.84 -10.58 6.09
CA TRP A 95 -12.60 -9.98 4.97
C TRP A 95 -13.90 -9.27 5.39
N LYS A 96 -14.33 -9.43 6.63
CA LYS A 96 -15.51 -8.74 7.14
C LYS A 96 -15.12 -7.38 7.74
N MET A 97 -14.58 -6.47 6.91
CA MET A 97 -14.57 -5.07 7.25
C MET A 97 -16.01 -4.56 7.26
N ARG A 98 -16.66 -4.59 8.40
CA ARG A 98 -17.73 -3.64 8.65
C ARG A 98 -17.03 -2.30 8.92
N THR A 99 -17.26 -1.33 8.07
CA THR A 99 -16.99 0.07 8.36
C THR A 99 -17.69 0.41 9.69
N ALA A 100 -16.92 0.45 10.76
CA ALA A 100 -17.37 1.02 12.02
C ALA A 100 -17.21 2.55 11.90
N LEU A 101 -18.12 3.17 11.18
CA LEU A 101 -18.34 4.61 11.15
C LEU A 101 -19.76 4.88 11.60
#